data_3f36161b5f88e5e9e6c964d4e8b65dcb
#
_entry.id   3f36161b5f88e5e9e6c964d4e8b65dcb
#
_cell.length_a   1.000
_cell.length_b   1.000
_cell.length_c   1.000
_cell.angle_alpha   90.00
_cell.angle_beta   90.00
_cell.angle_gamma   90.00
#
_symmetry.space_group_name_H-M   'P 1'
#
loop_
_entity.id
_entity.type
_entity.pdbx_description
1 polymer ?
#
loop_
_entity_poly.entity_id
_entity_poly.type
_entity_poly.pdbx_seq_one_letter_code
_entity_poly.pdbx_strand_id
1 'polypeptide(L)'
;GKDPEEDLLAGRKLSLPGFVVTLVATWYGGILGIGENTYSYGIQTWFIFGFPYYIFAFLFAFFIAGKINRLKTISLPDQFHKQYGKTAGVVSALFILALASPAPYILSIGILLQFTTGLSLGLSLIIATGLSLSYIWVGGFKAVIRTDIFQFGFMFMGFLLLLIFSMKSGGPISEFSLPETHLDI
;
A
#
# COMPACT_ATOMS: atom_id res chain seq x y z
N GLY A 1 -27.91 -0.18 14.08
CA GLY A 1 -26.59 -0.67 13.74
C GLY A 1 -26.31 -0.30 12.29
N LYS A 2 -25.10 0.16 11.99
CA LYS A 2 -24.69 0.43 10.60
C LYS A 2 -24.63 -0.89 9.86
N ASP A 3 -25.08 -0.89 8.61
CA ASP A 3 -25.03 -2.07 7.76
C ASP A 3 -23.55 -2.47 7.54
N PRO A 4 -23.14 -3.73 7.86
CA PRO A 4 -21.76 -4.17 7.68
C PRO A 4 -21.26 -4.03 6.24
N GLU A 5 -22.12 -4.16 5.23
CA GLU A 5 -21.74 -3.92 3.83
C GLU A 5 -21.42 -2.44 3.55
N GLU A 6 -22.10 -1.52 4.22
CA GLU A 6 -21.85 -0.10 4.06
C GLU A 6 -20.55 0.33 4.77
N ASP A 7 -20.29 -0.19 5.96
CA ASP A 7 -19.10 0.17 6.74
C ASP A 7 -17.82 -0.49 6.19
N LEU A 8 -17.88 -1.77 5.81
CA LEU A 8 -16.70 -2.53 5.39
C LEU A 8 -16.43 -2.49 3.88
N LEU A 9 -17.46 -2.29 3.05
CA LEU A 9 -17.36 -2.39 1.60
C LEU A 9 -17.82 -1.10 0.87
N ALA A 10 -18.06 -0.02 1.60
CA ALA A 10 -18.64 1.23 1.06
C ALA A 10 -19.91 0.97 0.22
N GLY A 11 -20.71 -0.03 0.62
CA GLY A 11 -21.91 -0.44 -0.10
C GLY A 11 -21.65 -1.01 -1.51
N ARG A 12 -20.41 -1.47 -1.79
CA ARG A 12 -19.96 -1.96 -3.13
C ARG A 12 -20.17 -0.93 -4.26
N LYS A 13 -20.21 0.36 -3.94
CA LYS A 13 -20.49 1.46 -4.88
C LYS A 13 -19.25 2.26 -5.26
N LEU A 14 -18.06 1.68 -5.08
CA LEU A 14 -16.82 2.34 -5.45
C LEU A 14 -16.73 2.47 -6.97
N SER A 15 -16.52 3.69 -7.47
CA SER A 15 -16.29 3.93 -8.90
C SER A 15 -14.92 3.38 -9.33
N LEU A 16 -14.75 3.06 -10.60
CA LEU A 16 -13.48 2.57 -11.12
C LEU A 16 -12.32 3.55 -10.84
N PRO A 17 -12.44 4.87 -11.08
CA PRO A 17 -11.38 5.80 -10.69
C PRO A 17 -11.09 5.79 -9.19
N GLY A 18 -12.11 5.77 -8.33
CA GLY A 18 -11.94 5.68 -6.89
C GLY A 18 -11.20 4.42 -6.47
N PHE A 19 -11.54 3.28 -7.06
CA PHE A 19 -10.83 2.01 -6.81
C PHE A 19 -9.36 2.09 -7.21
N VAL A 20 -9.06 2.62 -8.41
CA VAL A 20 -7.67 2.76 -8.89
C VAL A 20 -6.87 3.69 -7.97
N VAL A 21 -7.43 4.83 -7.59
CA VAL A 21 -6.78 5.79 -6.69
C VAL A 21 -6.46 5.15 -5.33
N THR A 22 -7.44 4.48 -4.71
CA THR A 22 -7.24 3.79 -3.43
C THR A 22 -6.19 2.69 -3.54
N LEU A 23 -6.25 1.86 -4.58
CA LEU A 23 -5.29 0.79 -4.79
C LEU A 23 -3.86 1.32 -4.95
N VAL A 24 -3.68 2.36 -5.77
CA VAL A 24 -2.38 2.98 -6.01
C VAL A 24 -1.86 3.67 -4.74
N ALA A 25 -2.68 4.45 -4.04
CA ALA A 25 -2.28 5.12 -2.81
C ALA A 25 -1.84 4.09 -1.75
N THR A 26 -2.58 2.99 -1.60
CA THR A 26 -2.21 1.91 -0.67
C THR A 26 -0.90 1.24 -1.06
N TRP A 27 -0.69 0.95 -2.34
CA TRP A 27 0.54 0.30 -2.81
C TRP A 27 1.79 1.16 -2.54
N TYR A 28 1.68 2.46 -2.76
CA TYR A 28 2.78 3.41 -2.50
C TYR A 28 3.02 3.72 -1.00
N GLY A 29 2.18 3.25 -0.09
CA GLY A 29 2.43 3.37 1.34
C GLY A 29 3.74 2.73 1.81
N GLY A 30 4.27 1.75 1.04
CA GLY A 30 5.58 1.13 1.27
C GLY A 30 6.77 1.82 0.58
N ILE A 31 6.61 3.04 0.06
CA ILE A 31 7.62 3.72 -0.79
C ILE A 31 8.97 3.91 -0.08
N LEU A 32 8.99 4.09 1.24
CA LEU A 32 10.25 4.24 1.98
C LEU A 32 11.11 2.98 1.88
N GLY A 33 10.51 1.78 2.04
CA GLY A 33 11.22 0.51 1.90
C GLY A 33 11.67 0.25 0.46
N ILE A 34 10.84 0.58 -0.53
CA ILE A 34 11.22 0.48 -1.94
C ILE A 34 12.34 1.46 -2.27
N GLY A 35 12.29 2.69 -1.73
CA GLY A 35 13.35 3.69 -1.89
C GLY A 35 14.68 3.22 -1.32
N GLU A 36 14.69 2.66 -0.11
CA GLU A 36 15.86 2.08 0.54
C GLU A 36 16.45 0.91 -0.27
N ASN A 37 15.60 -0.01 -0.72
CA ASN A 37 16.03 -1.11 -1.57
C ASN A 37 16.59 -0.62 -2.91
N THR A 38 15.97 0.40 -3.52
CA THR A 38 16.47 0.96 -4.78
C THR A 38 17.82 1.66 -4.58
N TYR A 39 17.99 2.34 -3.46
CA TYR A 39 19.29 2.95 -3.11
C TYR A 39 20.37 1.90 -2.90
N SER A 40 20.06 0.77 -2.25
CA SER A 40 21.02 -0.28 -1.92
C SER A 40 21.32 -1.24 -3.08
N TYR A 41 20.30 -1.57 -3.91
CA TYR A 41 20.38 -2.63 -4.94
C TYR A 41 20.09 -2.13 -6.35
N GLY A 42 19.83 -0.83 -6.52
CA GLY A 42 19.61 -0.24 -7.83
C GLY A 42 18.44 -0.83 -8.60
N ILE A 43 18.64 -1.05 -9.90
CA ILE A 43 17.62 -1.53 -10.84
C ILE A 43 17.10 -2.93 -10.50
N GLN A 44 17.88 -3.74 -9.77
CA GLN A 44 17.49 -5.08 -9.33
C GLN A 44 16.19 -5.04 -8.52
N THR A 45 15.98 -3.98 -7.72
CA THR A 45 14.74 -3.78 -6.96
C THR A 45 13.52 -3.81 -7.87
N TRP A 46 13.58 -3.19 -9.05
CA TRP A 46 12.47 -3.20 -10.00
C TRP A 46 12.23 -4.60 -10.58
N PHE A 47 13.30 -5.36 -10.93
CA PHE A 47 13.15 -6.72 -11.44
C PHE A 47 12.59 -7.69 -10.41
N ILE A 48 12.95 -7.53 -9.13
CA ILE A 48 12.51 -8.44 -8.06
C ILE A 48 11.10 -8.10 -7.58
N PHE A 49 10.78 -6.81 -7.38
CA PHE A 49 9.50 -6.38 -6.81
C PHE A 49 8.52 -5.85 -7.86
N GLY A 50 8.95 -4.96 -8.74
CA GLY A 50 8.07 -4.28 -9.69
C GLY A 50 7.59 -5.19 -10.81
N PHE A 51 8.50 -5.76 -11.56
CA PHE A 51 8.19 -6.56 -12.74
C PHE A 51 7.30 -7.77 -12.45
N PRO A 52 7.62 -8.65 -11.48
CA PRO A 52 6.75 -9.78 -11.14
C PRO A 52 5.38 -9.31 -10.63
N TYR A 53 5.34 -8.24 -9.83
CA TYR A 53 4.08 -7.70 -9.34
C TYR A 53 3.14 -7.33 -10.48
N TYR A 54 3.61 -6.61 -11.49
CA TYR A 54 2.76 -6.21 -12.62
C TYR A 54 2.28 -7.40 -13.44
N ILE A 55 3.13 -8.42 -13.68
CA ILE A 55 2.72 -9.63 -14.38
C ILE A 55 1.64 -10.35 -13.59
N PHE A 56 1.85 -10.61 -12.30
CA PHE A 56 0.88 -11.33 -11.50
C PHE A 56 -0.40 -10.53 -11.26
N ALA A 57 -0.32 -9.21 -11.13
CA ALA A 57 -1.50 -8.35 -11.04
C ALA A 57 -2.34 -8.41 -12.33
N PHE A 58 -1.70 -8.41 -13.50
CA PHE A 58 -2.36 -8.58 -14.78
C PHE A 58 -3.04 -9.95 -14.90
N LEU A 59 -2.32 -11.03 -14.58
CA LEU A 59 -2.87 -12.39 -14.60
C LEU A 59 -4.05 -12.52 -13.62
N PHE A 60 -3.93 -11.97 -12.43
CA PHE A 60 -5.01 -11.94 -11.45
C PHE A 60 -6.24 -11.20 -11.99
N ALA A 61 -6.03 -10.00 -12.54
CA ALA A 61 -7.12 -9.18 -13.07
C ALA A 61 -7.87 -9.92 -14.21
N PHE A 62 -7.13 -10.57 -15.10
CA PHE A 62 -7.70 -11.22 -16.28
C PHE A 62 -8.39 -12.56 -15.94
N PHE A 63 -7.76 -13.41 -15.13
CA PHE A 63 -8.24 -14.77 -14.91
C PHE A 63 -9.07 -14.96 -13.63
N ILE A 64 -8.83 -14.15 -12.60
CA ILE A 64 -9.30 -14.40 -11.24
C ILE A 64 -10.30 -13.34 -10.76
N ALA A 65 -10.05 -12.06 -10.99
CA ALA A 65 -10.86 -10.98 -10.42
C ALA A 65 -12.36 -11.09 -10.75
N GLY A 66 -12.71 -11.42 -11.99
CA GLY A 66 -14.09 -11.61 -12.40
C GLY A 66 -14.79 -12.77 -11.68
N LYS A 67 -14.07 -13.85 -11.38
CA LYS A 67 -14.59 -14.99 -10.61
C LYS A 67 -14.83 -14.62 -9.16
N ILE A 68 -13.88 -13.94 -8.52
CA ILE A 68 -13.99 -13.49 -7.12
C ILE A 68 -15.16 -12.51 -6.97
N ASN A 69 -15.30 -11.55 -7.89
CA ASN A 69 -16.39 -10.58 -7.82
C ASN A 69 -17.78 -11.23 -7.86
N ARG A 70 -17.94 -12.33 -8.57
CA ARG A 70 -19.20 -13.08 -8.63
C ARG A 70 -19.54 -13.82 -7.34
N LEU A 71 -18.56 -14.12 -6.49
CA LEU A 71 -18.77 -14.86 -5.23
C LEU A 71 -19.50 -14.02 -4.17
N LYS A 72 -19.53 -12.69 -4.31
CA LYS A 72 -20.20 -11.75 -3.39
C LYS A 72 -19.90 -12.00 -1.90
N THR A 73 -18.73 -12.54 -1.60
CA THR A 73 -18.26 -12.71 -0.22
C THR A 73 -17.69 -11.39 0.32
N ILE A 74 -17.71 -11.20 1.64
CA ILE A 74 -17.16 -10.01 2.29
C ILE A 74 -15.63 -10.08 2.29
N SER A 75 -15.08 -11.29 2.51
CA SER A 75 -13.64 -11.50 2.58
C SER A 75 -13.23 -12.85 1.98
N LEU A 76 -11.93 -13.01 1.73
CA LEU A 76 -11.38 -14.32 1.33
C LEU A 76 -11.58 -15.40 2.39
N PRO A 77 -11.34 -15.16 3.69
CA PRO A 77 -11.65 -16.13 4.74
C PRO A 77 -13.09 -16.62 4.75
N ASP A 78 -14.05 -15.76 4.43
CA ASP A 78 -15.45 -16.18 4.32
C ASP A 78 -15.66 -17.20 3.21
N GLN A 79 -14.93 -17.07 2.11
CA GLN A 79 -14.98 -18.03 1.02
C GLN A 79 -14.42 -19.39 1.43
N PHE A 80 -13.27 -19.39 2.12
CA PHE A 80 -12.69 -20.63 2.66
C PHE A 80 -13.60 -21.27 3.72
N HIS A 81 -14.21 -20.45 4.57
CA HIS A 81 -15.18 -20.93 5.55
C HIS A 81 -16.39 -21.62 4.89
N LYS A 82 -16.95 -21.00 3.86
CA LYS A 82 -18.11 -21.56 3.14
C LYS A 82 -17.78 -22.86 2.40
N GLN A 83 -16.58 -22.96 1.85
CA GLN A 83 -16.19 -24.09 0.99
C GLN A 83 -15.56 -25.25 1.76
N TYR A 84 -14.77 -24.95 2.79
CA TYR A 84 -13.94 -25.95 3.50
C TYR A 84 -14.21 -26.00 5.02
N GLY A 85 -15.18 -25.23 5.50
CA GLY A 85 -15.58 -25.22 6.91
C GLY A 85 -14.81 -24.24 7.78
N LYS A 86 -15.19 -24.19 9.07
CA LYS A 86 -14.74 -23.19 10.04
C LYS A 86 -13.22 -23.14 10.23
N THR A 87 -12.58 -24.29 10.31
CA THR A 87 -11.12 -24.38 10.53
C THR A 87 -10.35 -23.72 9.38
N ALA A 88 -10.73 -24.01 8.13
CA ALA A 88 -10.11 -23.39 6.96
C ALA A 88 -10.35 -21.87 6.92
N GLY A 89 -11.53 -21.40 7.31
CA GLY A 89 -11.82 -19.99 7.44
C GLY A 89 -10.91 -19.28 8.46
N VAL A 90 -10.74 -19.88 9.64
CA VAL A 90 -9.86 -19.32 10.70
C VAL A 90 -8.40 -19.31 10.27
N VAL A 91 -7.90 -20.44 9.73
CA VAL A 91 -6.50 -20.52 9.25
C VAL A 91 -6.24 -19.48 8.15
N SER A 92 -7.14 -19.36 7.17
CA SER A 92 -6.99 -18.35 6.11
C SER A 92 -7.04 -16.93 6.66
N ALA A 93 -7.87 -16.66 7.69
CA ALA A 93 -7.90 -15.35 8.34
C ALA A 93 -6.58 -14.99 9.03
N LEU A 94 -5.96 -15.96 9.70
CA LEU A 94 -4.64 -15.76 10.33
C LEU A 94 -3.54 -15.47 9.30
N PHE A 95 -3.51 -16.19 8.18
CA PHE A 95 -2.57 -15.91 7.10
C PHE A 95 -2.79 -14.52 6.49
N ILE A 96 -4.04 -14.14 6.23
CA ILE A 96 -4.34 -12.81 5.68
C ILE A 96 -3.99 -11.71 6.68
N LEU A 97 -4.26 -11.89 7.96
CA LEU A 97 -3.87 -10.94 9.01
C LEU A 97 -2.35 -10.71 9.03
N ALA A 98 -1.56 -11.78 8.88
CA ALA A 98 -0.11 -11.67 8.82
C ALA A 98 0.38 -10.97 7.54
N LEU A 99 -0.19 -11.32 6.38
CA LEU A 99 0.20 -10.78 5.08
C LEU A 99 -0.27 -9.33 4.86
N ALA A 100 -1.46 -8.99 5.35
CA ALA A 100 -2.06 -7.67 5.21
C ALA A 100 -1.82 -6.78 6.45
N SER A 101 -0.79 -7.09 7.23
CA SER A 101 -0.44 -6.31 8.42
C SER A 101 -0.18 -4.84 8.06
N PRO A 102 -0.78 -3.87 8.77
CA PRO A 102 -0.49 -2.44 8.59
C PRO A 102 0.85 -2.01 9.20
N ALA A 103 1.60 -2.93 9.82
CA ALA A 103 2.84 -2.63 10.54
C ALA A 103 3.87 -1.84 9.72
N PRO A 104 4.17 -2.17 8.44
CA PRO A 104 5.11 -1.40 7.63
C PRO A 104 4.66 0.07 7.42
N TYR A 105 3.38 0.30 7.25
CA TYR A 105 2.82 1.64 7.06
C TYR A 105 2.90 2.47 8.35
N ILE A 106 2.53 1.87 9.48
CA ILE A 106 2.64 2.52 10.80
C ILE A 106 4.11 2.84 11.12
N LEU A 107 5.03 1.91 10.81
CA LEU A 107 6.46 2.13 10.99
C LEU A 107 6.95 3.30 10.13
N SER A 108 6.56 3.38 8.86
CA SER A 108 6.92 4.48 7.97
C SER A 108 6.46 5.84 8.49
N ILE A 109 5.21 5.93 8.96
CA ILE A 109 4.67 7.15 9.58
C ILE A 109 5.42 7.47 10.88
N GLY A 110 5.71 6.45 11.70
CA GLY A 110 6.45 6.61 12.96
C GLY A 110 7.86 7.15 12.74
N ILE A 111 8.60 6.62 11.75
CA ILE A 111 9.94 7.11 11.38
C ILE A 111 9.87 8.55 10.89
N LEU A 112 8.91 8.87 10.03
CA LEU A 112 8.72 10.24 9.53
C LEU A 112 8.40 11.21 10.67
N LEU A 113 7.54 10.81 11.60
CA LEU A 113 7.19 11.61 12.77
C LEU A 113 8.40 11.79 13.70
N GLN A 114 9.16 10.74 13.95
CA GLN A 114 10.43 10.82 14.69
C GLN A 114 11.38 11.83 14.04
N PHE A 115 11.59 11.73 12.75
CA PHE A 115 12.50 12.60 12.00
C PHE A 115 12.08 14.08 12.07
N THR A 116 10.77 14.35 11.96
CA THR A 116 10.26 15.73 11.92
C THR A 116 10.13 16.37 13.30
N THR A 117 9.85 15.58 14.34
CA THR A 117 9.57 16.09 15.69
C THR A 117 10.69 15.88 16.70
N GLY A 118 11.64 14.95 16.41
CA GLY A 118 12.68 14.54 17.35
C GLY A 118 12.19 13.62 18.49
N LEU A 119 10.95 13.16 18.45
CA LEU A 119 10.40 12.23 19.45
C LEU A 119 11.08 10.85 19.34
N SER A 120 11.01 10.06 20.42
CA SER A 120 11.46 8.66 20.35
C SER A 120 10.58 7.85 19.39
N LEU A 121 11.16 6.83 18.73
CA LEU A 121 10.43 5.98 17.78
C LEU A 121 9.19 5.35 18.42
N GLY A 122 9.30 4.87 19.67
CA GLY A 122 8.15 4.25 20.37
C GLY A 122 6.99 5.21 20.56
N LEU A 123 7.25 6.45 20.95
CA LEU A 123 6.21 7.47 21.10
C LEU A 123 5.62 7.87 19.75
N SER A 124 6.45 8.00 18.72
CA SER A 124 6.03 8.28 17.35
C SER A 124 5.11 7.20 16.80
N LEU A 125 5.40 5.93 17.06
CA LEU A 125 4.56 4.80 16.67
C LEU A 125 3.20 4.81 17.40
N ILE A 126 3.19 5.12 18.69
CA ILE A 126 1.94 5.23 19.46
C ILE A 126 1.06 6.34 18.91
N ILE A 127 1.64 7.51 18.64
CA ILE A 127 0.91 8.65 18.05
C ILE A 127 0.40 8.31 16.66
N ALA A 128 1.25 7.74 15.79
CA ALA A 128 0.89 7.34 14.43
C ALA A 128 -0.27 6.32 14.43
N THR A 129 -0.21 5.32 15.32
CA THR A 129 -1.26 4.32 15.47
C THR A 129 -2.55 4.96 15.96
N GLY A 130 -2.49 5.80 16.98
CA GLY A 130 -3.65 6.49 17.55
C GLY A 130 -4.36 7.37 16.52
N LEU A 131 -3.61 8.14 15.75
CA LEU A 131 -4.16 8.97 14.66
C LEU A 131 -4.80 8.10 13.57
N SER A 132 -4.13 7.02 13.15
CA SER A 132 -4.65 6.10 12.14
C SER A 132 -5.94 5.42 12.58
N LEU A 133 -6.02 4.97 13.81
CA LEU A 133 -7.23 4.33 14.35
C LEU A 133 -8.38 5.34 14.51
N SER A 134 -8.09 6.58 14.90
CA SER A 134 -9.13 7.59 15.19
C SER A 134 -9.98 7.90 13.96
N TYR A 135 -9.38 8.11 12.78
CA TYR A 135 -10.14 8.44 11.58
C TYR A 135 -10.87 7.22 10.99
N ILE A 136 -10.29 6.02 11.12
CA ILE A 136 -10.96 4.78 10.68
C ILE A 136 -12.18 4.51 11.55
N TRP A 137 -12.07 4.70 12.87
CA TRP A 137 -13.18 4.48 13.80
C TRP A 137 -14.37 5.38 13.53
N VAL A 138 -14.11 6.65 13.20
CA VAL A 138 -15.17 7.63 12.96
C VAL A 138 -15.78 7.49 11.56
N GLY A 139 -14.96 7.27 10.56
CA GLY A 139 -15.37 7.41 9.17
C GLY A 139 -15.52 6.11 8.37
N GLY A 140 -15.07 4.95 8.92
CA GLY A 140 -15.11 3.67 8.23
C GLY A 140 -14.36 3.69 6.90
N PHE A 141 -14.66 2.73 6.03
CA PHE A 141 -13.97 2.57 4.75
C PHE A 141 -14.18 3.75 3.78
N LYS A 142 -15.31 4.46 3.87
CA LYS A 142 -15.56 5.67 3.06
C LYS A 142 -14.58 6.81 3.39
N ALA A 143 -14.19 6.95 4.66
CA ALA A 143 -13.19 7.95 5.04
C ALA A 143 -11.81 7.60 4.47
N VAL A 144 -11.43 6.31 4.50
CA VAL A 144 -10.19 5.84 3.90
C VAL A 144 -10.13 6.20 2.42
N ILE A 145 -11.17 5.90 1.65
CA ILE A 145 -11.23 6.25 0.21
C ILE A 145 -11.04 7.76 -0.02
N ARG A 146 -11.64 8.61 0.81
CA ARG A 146 -11.49 10.06 0.68
C ARG A 146 -10.07 10.53 0.98
N THR A 147 -9.45 9.98 2.03
CA THR A 147 -8.04 10.29 2.34
C THR A 147 -7.10 9.80 1.25
N ASP A 148 -7.37 8.64 0.66
CA ASP A 148 -6.57 8.09 -0.44
C ASP A 148 -6.57 8.99 -1.67
N ILE A 149 -7.70 9.65 -1.98
CA ILE A 149 -7.77 10.61 -3.09
C ILE A 149 -6.80 11.79 -2.84
N PHE A 150 -6.77 12.33 -1.62
CA PHE A 150 -5.83 13.39 -1.27
C PHE A 150 -4.39 12.90 -1.29
N GLN A 151 -4.13 11.74 -0.69
CA GLN A 151 -2.80 11.13 -0.67
C GLN A 151 -2.28 10.88 -2.08
N PHE A 152 -3.11 10.38 -2.98
CA PHE A 152 -2.78 10.19 -4.39
C PHE A 152 -2.32 11.49 -5.05
N GLY A 153 -3.07 12.58 -4.87
CA GLY A 153 -2.70 13.89 -5.39
C GLY A 153 -1.36 14.40 -4.84
N PHE A 154 -1.18 14.36 -3.52
CA PHE A 154 0.08 14.76 -2.88
C PHE A 154 1.26 13.89 -3.28
N MET A 155 1.06 12.60 -3.44
CA MET A 155 2.09 11.68 -3.89
C MET A 155 2.62 12.03 -5.28
N PHE A 156 1.73 12.21 -6.26
CA PHE A 156 2.16 12.59 -7.61
C PHE A 156 2.77 13.99 -7.66
N MET A 157 2.25 14.93 -6.86
CA MET A 157 2.87 16.26 -6.70
C MET A 157 4.29 16.13 -6.13
N GLY A 158 4.49 15.28 -5.11
CA GLY A 158 5.80 15.01 -4.53
C GLY A 158 6.77 14.41 -5.54
N PHE A 159 6.34 13.42 -6.34
CA PHE A 159 7.18 12.84 -7.40
C PHE A 159 7.53 13.87 -8.48
N LEU A 160 6.60 14.73 -8.87
CA LEU A 160 6.86 15.79 -9.83
C LEU A 160 7.90 16.78 -9.28
N LEU A 161 7.77 17.19 -8.02
CA LEU A 161 8.74 18.08 -7.38
C LEU A 161 10.13 17.42 -7.27
N LEU A 162 10.19 16.14 -6.89
CA LEU A 162 11.44 15.39 -6.86
C LEU A 162 12.08 15.29 -8.25
N LEU A 163 11.28 15.02 -9.28
CA LEU A 163 11.77 14.99 -10.65
C LEU A 163 12.35 16.33 -11.07
N ILE A 164 11.63 17.43 -10.84
CA ILE A 164 12.09 18.80 -11.17
C ILE A 164 13.37 19.13 -10.41
N PHE A 165 13.43 18.80 -9.13
CA PHE A 165 14.60 19.02 -8.29
C PHE A 165 15.80 18.21 -8.78
N SER A 166 15.60 16.93 -9.07
CA SER A 166 16.63 16.03 -9.60
C SER A 166 17.20 16.54 -10.94
N MET A 167 16.33 17.00 -11.84
CA MET A 167 16.77 17.56 -13.13
C MET A 167 17.56 18.86 -12.98
N LYS A 168 17.28 19.65 -11.93
CA LYS A 168 18.03 20.89 -11.66
C LYS A 168 19.35 20.65 -10.91
N SER A 169 19.40 19.66 -10.04
CA SER A 169 20.54 19.37 -9.17
C SER A 169 21.47 18.29 -9.74
N GLY A 170 20.96 17.48 -10.66
CA GLY A 170 21.75 16.48 -11.38
C GLY A 170 22.65 17.13 -12.42
N GLY A 171 23.95 16.84 -12.38
CA GLY A 171 24.86 17.12 -13.47
C GLY A 171 24.42 16.42 -14.77
N PRO A 172 25.09 16.66 -15.89
CA PRO A 172 24.79 15.96 -17.14
C PRO A 172 24.81 14.45 -16.92
N ILE A 173 23.88 13.74 -17.57
CA ILE A 173 23.70 12.28 -17.46
C ILE A 173 25.02 11.53 -17.69
N SER A 174 25.95 12.11 -18.43
CA SER A 174 27.31 11.60 -18.67
C SER A 174 28.19 11.51 -17.41
N GLU A 175 27.85 12.24 -16.34
CA GLU A 175 28.59 12.20 -15.08
C GLU A 175 27.93 11.29 -14.03
N PHE A 176 26.79 10.67 -14.39
CA PHE A 176 26.08 9.76 -13.51
C PHE A 176 26.74 8.38 -13.54
N SER A 177 27.77 8.20 -12.71
CA SER A 177 28.34 6.88 -12.46
C SER A 177 27.44 6.13 -11.46
N LEU A 178 26.72 5.11 -11.95
CA LEU A 178 26.07 4.14 -11.04
C LEU A 178 27.18 3.43 -10.26
N PRO A 179 27.02 3.21 -8.94
CA PRO A 179 27.92 2.34 -8.19
C PRO A 179 28.03 0.97 -8.91
N GLU A 180 29.25 0.41 -9.02
CA GLU A 180 29.46 -0.87 -9.72
C GLU A 180 28.54 -2.00 -9.22
N THR A 181 28.22 -2.00 -7.93
CA THR A 181 27.27 -2.93 -7.30
C THR A 181 25.83 -2.85 -7.84
N HIS A 182 25.47 -1.78 -8.54
CA HIS A 182 24.12 -1.61 -9.13
C HIS A 182 23.97 -2.25 -10.51
N LEU A 183 25.05 -2.67 -11.12
CA LEU A 183 25.11 -3.26 -12.48
C LEU A 183 25.32 -4.78 -12.46
N ASP A 184 25.71 -5.37 -11.33
CA ASP A 184 25.82 -6.82 -11.18
C ASP A 184 24.42 -7.44 -11.05
N ILE A 185 23.98 -8.12 -12.11
CA ILE A 185 22.73 -8.91 -12.17
C ILE A 185 23.06 -10.37 -11.87
#